data_209dae77d6ed22921afc2f6f3ec368f2
#
_entry.id   209dae77d6ed22921afc2f6f3ec368f2
#
_cell.length_a   1.000
_cell.length_b   1.000
_cell.length_c   1.000
_cell.angle_alpha   90.00
_cell.angle_beta   90.00
_cell.angle_gamma   90.00
#
_symmetry.space_group_name_H-M   'P 1'
#
loop_
_entity.id
_entity.type
_entity.pdbx_description
1 polymer ?
#
loop_
_entity_poly.entity_id
_entity_poly.type
_entity_poly.pdbx_seq_one_letter_code
_entity_poly.pdbx_strand_id
1 'polypeptide(L)'
;MAFMFVCDEYTDKVDNDGAHAYAKIVMDALRNPQKERPQGESNLGEVARRSAYISGVPLSCAIDDDFGRFSLQATEVASTSSWNRFIAAFEEYLNSVIDEAADRAEGHIRNISNYLELRRLTIGGYPSYLCLELGLDLPDDVMKHPTMKSLLSLVADTILLTNVGNIHAHEYINLTKTLGYVLVQR
;
A
#
# COMPACT_ATOMS: atom_id res chain seq x y z
N MET A 1 -5.52 -4.82 -0.18
CA MET A 1 -5.01 -4.11 1.02
C MET A 1 -3.83 -4.84 1.68
N ALA A 2 -3.91 -6.14 1.95
CA ALA A 2 -2.83 -6.90 2.61
C ALA A 2 -1.45 -6.79 1.91
N PHE A 3 -1.39 -6.70 0.58
CA PHE A 3 -0.12 -6.57 -0.16
C PHE A 3 0.69 -5.31 0.20
N MET A 4 0.03 -4.19 0.45
CA MET A 4 0.74 -2.97 0.87
C MET A 4 1.38 -3.13 2.26
N PHE A 5 0.69 -3.78 3.20
CA PHE A 5 1.29 -4.12 4.49
C PHE A 5 2.51 -5.04 4.35
N VAL A 6 2.49 -5.98 3.39
CA VAL A 6 3.67 -6.81 3.11
C VAL A 6 4.80 -5.95 2.51
N CYS A 7 4.50 -5.03 1.60
CA CYS A 7 5.49 -4.10 1.07
C CYS A 7 6.11 -3.24 2.19
N ASP A 8 5.29 -2.66 3.08
CA ASP A 8 5.74 -1.89 4.24
C ASP A 8 6.67 -2.73 5.13
N GLU A 9 6.25 -3.96 5.48
CA GLU A 9 7.04 -4.89 6.31
C GLU A 9 8.44 -5.16 5.74
N TYR A 10 8.58 -5.24 4.40
CA TYR A 10 9.86 -5.45 3.74
C TYR A 10 10.68 -4.16 3.65
N THR A 11 10.05 -3.05 3.33
CA THR A 11 10.75 -1.76 3.14
C THR A 11 11.17 -1.11 4.46
N ASP A 12 10.43 -1.34 5.54
CA ASP A 12 10.78 -0.84 6.88
C ASP A 12 12.02 -1.48 7.47
N LYS A 13 12.43 -2.66 6.98
CA LYS A 13 13.58 -3.43 7.48
C LYS A 13 14.88 -3.18 6.72
N VAL A 14 14.85 -2.39 5.66
CA VAL A 14 16.00 -2.15 4.79
C VAL A 14 16.35 -0.66 4.73
N ASP A 15 17.55 -0.39 4.25
CA ASP A 15 18.00 0.95 3.91
C ASP A 15 17.37 1.45 2.60
N ASN A 16 17.74 2.66 2.20
CA ASN A 16 17.20 3.30 1.00
C ASN A 16 17.47 2.46 -0.28
N ASP A 17 18.65 1.89 -0.41
CA ASP A 17 19.02 1.06 -1.58
C ASP A 17 18.19 -0.23 -1.61
N GLY A 18 17.95 -0.84 -0.47
CA GLY A 18 17.07 -1.99 -0.32
C GLY A 18 15.62 -1.67 -0.67
N ALA A 19 15.10 -0.51 -0.24
CA ALA A 19 13.76 -0.05 -0.58
C ALA A 19 13.60 0.16 -2.11
N HIS A 20 14.58 0.77 -2.76
CA HIS A 20 14.63 0.89 -4.21
C HIS A 20 14.65 -0.47 -4.93
N ALA A 21 15.45 -1.42 -4.43
CA ALA A 21 15.53 -2.76 -5.00
C ALA A 21 14.17 -3.48 -4.91
N TYR A 22 13.50 -3.41 -3.75
CA TYR A 22 12.17 -4.00 -3.56
C TYR A 22 11.10 -3.34 -4.45
N ALA A 23 11.07 -2.02 -4.52
CA ALA A 23 10.15 -1.29 -5.40
C ALA A 23 10.30 -1.73 -6.87
N LYS A 24 11.53 -1.87 -7.35
CA LYS A 24 11.82 -2.35 -8.71
C LYS A 24 11.31 -3.77 -8.94
N ILE A 25 11.51 -4.68 -8.00
CA ILE A 25 11.04 -6.07 -8.06
C ILE A 25 9.51 -6.11 -8.14
N VAL A 26 8.84 -5.36 -7.27
CA VAL A 26 7.37 -5.29 -7.21
C VAL A 26 6.80 -4.73 -8.51
N MET A 27 7.34 -3.60 -8.99
CA MET A 27 6.85 -2.97 -10.22
C MET A 27 7.09 -3.81 -11.46
N ASP A 28 8.24 -4.51 -11.56
CA ASP A 28 8.47 -5.46 -12.66
C ASP A 28 7.45 -6.62 -12.61
N ALA A 29 7.17 -7.14 -11.42
CA ALA A 29 6.20 -8.22 -11.25
C ALA A 29 4.77 -7.80 -11.59
N LEU A 30 4.34 -6.60 -11.18
CA LEU A 30 3.01 -6.07 -11.49
C LEU A 30 2.84 -5.74 -12.98
N ARG A 31 3.88 -5.21 -13.62
CA ARG A 31 3.87 -4.87 -15.06
C ARG A 31 3.99 -6.10 -15.97
N ASN A 32 4.65 -7.14 -15.49
CA ASN A 32 4.96 -8.36 -16.25
C ASN A 32 4.51 -9.62 -15.51
N PRO A 33 3.22 -9.81 -15.21
CA PRO A 33 2.73 -10.91 -14.36
C PRO A 33 2.96 -12.30 -14.97
N GLN A 34 3.14 -12.39 -16.29
CA GLN A 34 3.43 -13.63 -17.01
C GLN A 34 4.91 -14.04 -16.94
N LYS A 35 5.79 -13.12 -16.53
CA LYS A 35 7.23 -13.38 -16.45
C LYS A 35 7.54 -14.18 -15.19
N GLU A 36 8.23 -15.31 -15.37
CA GLU A 36 8.75 -16.09 -14.23
C GLU A 36 9.76 -15.25 -13.42
N ARG A 37 9.70 -15.41 -12.11
CA ARG A 37 10.63 -14.69 -11.23
C ARG A 37 11.97 -15.41 -11.15
N PRO A 38 13.11 -14.66 -11.13
CA PRO A 38 14.43 -15.23 -11.04
C PRO A 38 14.63 -16.05 -9.74
N GLN A 39 15.37 -17.16 -9.84
CA GLN A 39 15.77 -17.91 -8.65
C GLN A 39 16.63 -17.02 -7.72
N GLY A 40 16.28 -17.01 -6.44
CA GLY A 40 16.99 -16.21 -5.43
C GLY A 40 16.53 -14.76 -5.33
N GLU A 41 15.53 -14.34 -6.12
CA GLU A 41 14.88 -13.05 -5.92
C GLU A 41 14.08 -13.06 -4.60
N SER A 42 13.82 -11.87 -4.05
CA SER A 42 12.94 -11.72 -2.89
C SER A 42 11.56 -12.32 -3.16
N ASN A 43 11.01 -13.04 -2.19
CA ASN A 43 9.64 -13.58 -2.25
C ASN A 43 8.59 -12.50 -2.54
N LEU A 44 8.90 -11.23 -2.29
CA LEU A 44 8.04 -10.10 -2.58
C LEU A 44 7.68 -10.00 -4.07
N GLY A 45 8.63 -10.31 -4.98
CA GLY A 45 8.38 -10.36 -6.42
C GLY A 45 7.37 -11.44 -6.81
N GLU A 46 7.48 -12.63 -6.22
CA GLU A 46 6.53 -13.72 -6.47
C GLU A 46 5.16 -13.40 -5.85
N VAL A 47 5.12 -12.80 -4.67
CA VAL A 47 3.88 -12.32 -4.06
C VAL A 47 3.21 -11.26 -4.94
N ALA A 48 3.97 -10.27 -5.44
CA ALA A 48 3.47 -9.25 -6.36
C ALA A 48 2.95 -9.86 -7.66
N ARG A 49 3.71 -10.80 -8.26
CA ARG A 49 3.31 -11.52 -9.47
C ARG A 49 2.04 -12.32 -9.27
N ARG A 50 1.94 -13.09 -8.19
CA ARG A 50 0.73 -13.84 -7.83
C ARG A 50 -0.42 -12.88 -7.58
N SER A 51 -0.14 -11.75 -6.94
CA SER A 51 -1.09 -10.67 -6.83
C SER A 51 -1.58 -10.19 -8.19
N ALA A 52 -0.87 -10.30 -9.28
CA ALA A 52 -1.30 -10.00 -10.64
C ALA A 52 -1.91 -11.20 -11.43
N TYR A 53 -1.79 -12.46 -11.01
CA TYR A 53 -2.00 -13.62 -11.88
C TYR A 53 -3.15 -14.61 -11.54
N ILE A 54 -4.00 -14.47 -10.53
CA ILE A 54 -5.03 -15.50 -10.20
C ILE A 54 -6.42 -15.16 -10.73
N SER A 55 -6.84 -15.70 -11.85
CA SER A 55 -8.21 -15.61 -12.36
C SER A 55 -9.04 -16.89 -12.09
N GLY A 56 -10.33 -16.74 -11.95
CA GLY A 56 -11.31 -17.81 -12.12
C GLY A 56 -11.90 -18.44 -10.86
N VAL A 57 -11.83 -17.85 -9.65
CA VAL A 57 -12.50 -18.40 -8.46
C VAL A 57 -13.52 -17.41 -7.87
N PRO A 58 -14.76 -17.84 -7.54
CA PRO A 58 -15.78 -16.97 -6.96
C PRO A 58 -15.36 -16.36 -5.61
N LEU A 59 -15.77 -15.12 -5.38
CA LEU A 59 -15.47 -14.30 -4.19
C LEU A 59 -15.79 -14.99 -2.84
N SER A 60 -16.66 -15.99 -2.83
CA SER A 60 -17.10 -16.71 -1.64
C SER A 60 -16.07 -17.68 -1.02
N CYS A 61 -14.98 -17.99 -1.74
CA CYS A 61 -13.95 -18.93 -1.26
C CYS A 61 -12.66 -18.22 -0.77
N ALA A 62 -12.69 -16.90 -0.61
CA ALA A 62 -11.52 -16.04 -0.52
C ALA A 62 -11.04 -15.74 0.92
N ILE A 63 -11.51 -16.44 1.94
CA ILE A 63 -11.23 -16.06 3.34
C ILE A 63 -9.90 -16.62 3.85
N ASP A 64 -9.37 -17.71 3.29
CA ASP A 64 -8.17 -18.38 3.81
C ASP A 64 -6.90 -18.26 2.94
N ASP A 65 -6.99 -17.67 1.72
CA ASP A 65 -5.84 -17.54 0.80
C ASP A 65 -5.86 -16.18 0.07
N ASP A 66 -6.09 -15.13 0.83
CA ASP A 66 -6.61 -13.82 0.41
C ASP A 66 -5.69 -13.01 -0.55
N PHE A 67 -4.45 -13.40 -0.70
CA PHE A 67 -3.48 -12.52 -1.33
C PHE A 67 -3.26 -12.76 -2.82
N GLY A 68 -3.32 -14.00 -3.24
CA GLY A 68 -3.08 -14.38 -4.63
C GLY A 68 -4.28 -14.16 -5.57
N ARG A 69 -5.48 -13.93 -5.04
CA ARG A 69 -6.74 -13.92 -5.81
C ARG A 69 -7.18 -12.55 -6.30
N PHE A 70 -6.77 -11.49 -5.62
CA PHE A 70 -7.29 -10.14 -5.87
C PHE A 70 -6.93 -9.58 -7.26
N SER A 71 -5.72 -9.79 -7.71
CA SER A 71 -5.22 -9.04 -8.87
C SER A 71 -5.42 -9.71 -10.21
N LEU A 72 -5.74 -11.01 -10.28
CA LEU A 72 -6.06 -11.64 -11.56
C LEU A 72 -7.51 -11.49 -11.97
N GLN A 73 -8.43 -11.49 -11.01
CA GLN A 73 -9.76 -10.99 -11.30
C GLN A 73 -9.68 -9.53 -11.77
N ALA A 74 -8.72 -8.77 -11.23
CA ALA A 74 -8.47 -7.41 -11.63
C ALA A 74 -8.01 -7.28 -13.09
N THR A 75 -7.04 -8.07 -13.55
CA THR A 75 -6.54 -8.00 -14.94
C THR A 75 -7.49 -8.56 -15.98
N GLU A 76 -8.39 -9.49 -15.61
CA GLU A 76 -9.42 -10.01 -16.53
C GLU A 76 -10.61 -9.05 -16.68
N VAL A 77 -10.93 -8.29 -15.65
CA VAL A 77 -12.08 -7.37 -15.66
C VAL A 77 -11.67 -5.90 -15.81
N ALA A 78 -10.40 -5.57 -15.58
CA ALA A 78 -9.90 -4.21 -15.69
C ALA A 78 -9.76 -3.79 -17.15
N SER A 79 -10.25 -2.60 -17.47
CA SER A 79 -9.86 -1.94 -18.72
C SER A 79 -8.36 -1.59 -18.67
N THR A 80 -7.75 -1.42 -19.84
CA THR A 80 -6.37 -0.96 -19.95
C THR A 80 -6.16 0.37 -19.19
N SER A 81 -7.13 1.27 -19.24
CA SER A 81 -7.08 2.56 -18.54
C SER A 81 -7.07 2.39 -17.02
N SER A 82 -8.00 1.60 -16.47
CA SER A 82 -8.07 1.34 -15.02
C SER A 82 -6.79 0.66 -14.51
N TRP A 83 -6.31 -0.34 -15.25
CA TRP A 83 -5.06 -1.03 -14.89
C TRP A 83 -3.86 -0.09 -14.89
N ASN A 84 -3.72 0.77 -15.91
CA ASN A 84 -2.63 1.75 -15.97
C ASN A 84 -2.71 2.76 -14.82
N ARG A 85 -3.91 3.20 -14.42
CA ARG A 85 -4.08 4.07 -13.26
C ARG A 85 -3.66 3.38 -11.96
N PHE A 86 -4.04 2.12 -11.78
CA PHE A 86 -3.62 1.33 -10.63
C PHE A 86 -2.10 1.18 -10.56
N ILE A 87 -1.45 0.81 -11.67
CA ILE A 87 0.01 0.69 -11.75
C ILE A 87 0.70 2.02 -11.43
N ALA A 88 0.19 3.14 -11.97
CA ALA A 88 0.75 4.46 -11.70
C ALA A 88 0.63 4.86 -10.22
N ALA A 89 -0.54 4.63 -9.60
CA ALA A 89 -0.73 4.92 -8.18
C ALA A 89 0.09 4.00 -7.27
N PHE A 90 0.29 2.75 -7.67
CA PHE A 90 1.14 1.83 -6.92
C PHE A 90 2.62 2.22 -7.00
N GLU A 91 3.08 2.68 -8.17
CA GLU A 91 4.43 3.23 -8.34
C GLU A 91 4.65 4.49 -7.52
N GLU A 92 3.66 5.40 -7.48
CA GLU A 92 3.71 6.61 -6.65
C GLU A 92 3.79 6.26 -5.15
N TYR A 93 3.00 5.28 -4.70
CA TYR A 93 3.08 4.75 -3.34
C TYR A 93 4.47 4.21 -3.02
N LEU A 94 5.06 3.35 -3.86
CA LEU A 94 6.39 2.79 -3.62
C LEU A 94 7.48 3.87 -3.60
N ASN A 95 7.41 4.85 -4.51
CA ASN A 95 8.34 5.97 -4.51
C ASN A 95 8.24 6.80 -3.22
N SER A 96 7.02 7.03 -2.71
CA SER A 96 6.83 7.74 -1.44
C SER A 96 7.35 6.97 -0.23
N VAL A 97 7.27 5.64 -0.24
CA VAL A 97 7.86 4.79 0.80
C VAL A 97 9.40 4.85 0.77
N ILE A 98 9.99 4.95 -0.44
CA ILE A 98 11.44 5.17 -0.59
C ILE A 98 11.84 6.53 0.00
N ASP A 99 11.09 7.60 -0.28
CA ASP A 99 11.33 8.93 0.27
C ASP A 99 11.25 8.92 1.81
N GLU A 100 10.29 8.18 2.38
CA GLU A 100 10.16 7.98 3.83
C GLU A 100 11.36 7.22 4.41
N ALA A 101 11.87 6.21 3.70
CA ALA A 101 13.08 5.48 4.11
C ALA A 101 14.33 6.38 4.07
N ALA A 102 14.45 7.25 3.07
CA ALA A 102 15.52 8.24 2.98
C ALA A 102 15.46 9.25 4.13
N ASP A 103 14.28 9.79 4.45
CA ASP A 103 14.10 10.69 5.61
C ASP A 103 14.54 10.02 6.91
N ARG A 104 14.18 8.74 7.13
CA ARG A 104 14.61 7.98 8.31
C ARG A 104 16.12 7.82 8.36
N ALA A 105 16.77 7.50 7.24
CA ALA A 105 18.21 7.32 7.15
C ALA A 105 18.98 8.61 7.45
N GLU A 106 18.47 9.75 7.00
CA GLU A 106 19.08 11.07 7.19
C GLU A 106 18.69 11.75 8.50
N GLY A 107 17.73 11.18 9.24
CA GLY A 107 17.15 11.82 10.42
C GLY A 107 16.37 13.11 10.07
N HIS A 108 15.87 13.21 8.84
CA HIS A 108 15.17 14.39 8.34
C HIS A 108 13.76 14.45 8.93
N ILE A 109 13.42 15.57 9.55
CA ILE A 109 12.08 15.84 10.08
C ILE A 109 11.37 16.84 9.17
N ARG A 110 10.36 16.37 8.47
CA ARG A 110 9.52 17.23 7.60
C ARG A 110 8.67 18.19 8.44
N ASN A 111 8.35 19.34 7.89
CA ASN A 111 7.28 20.19 8.46
C ASN A 111 5.92 19.48 8.28
N ILE A 112 4.91 19.90 9.04
CA ILE A 112 3.58 19.25 9.07
C ILE A 112 2.95 19.14 7.68
N SER A 113 3.03 20.20 6.86
CA SER A 113 2.44 20.20 5.52
C SER A 113 3.09 19.13 4.63
N ASN A 114 4.42 19.13 4.53
CA ASN A 114 5.17 18.18 3.72
C ASN A 114 5.03 16.73 4.25
N TYR A 115 4.92 16.58 5.58
CA TYR A 115 4.65 15.27 6.20
C TYR A 115 3.27 14.74 5.79
N LEU A 116 2.22 15.56 5.85
CA LEU A 116 0.87 15.14 5.46
C LEU A 116 0.78 14.82 3.97
N GLU A 117 1.47 15.57 3.11
CA GLU A 117 1.55 15.27 1.68
C GLU A 117 2.21 13.91 1.42
N LEU A 118 3.37 13.65 2.02
CA LEU A 118 4.03 12.35 1.93
C LEU A 118 3.14 11.24 2.50
N ARG A 119 2.57 11.46 3.67
CA ARG A 119 1.79 10.44 4.38
C ARG A 119 0.52 10.03 3.64
N ARG A 120 -0.14 10.93 2.89
CA ARG A 120 -1.26 10.57 2.02
C ARG A 120 -0.87 9.54 0.98
N LEU A 121 0.37 9.57 0.51
CA LEU A 121 0.89 8.62 -0.47
C LEU A 121 1.32 7.32 0.21
N THR A 122 2.10 7.40 1.30
CA THR A 122 2.65 6.21 2.00
C THR A 122 1.59 5.40 2.74
N ILE A 123 0.40 5.96 3.04
CA ILE A 123 -0.69 5.21 3.67
C ILE A 123 -1.29 4.12 2.75
N GLY A 124 -0.92 4.07 1.48
CA GLY A 124 -1.42 3.10 0.51
C GLY A 124 -2.91 3.26 0.14
N GLY A 125 -3.52 4.38 0.48
CA GLY A 125 -4.94 4.65 0.24
C GLY A 125 -5.28 4.67 -1.25
N TYR A 126 -4.53 5.41 -2.05
CA TYR A 126 -4.80 5.56 -3.49
C TYR A 126 -4.80 4.23 -4.25
N PRO A 127 -3.77 3.39 -4.22
CA PRO A 127 -3.81 2.11 -4.90
C PRO A 127 -4.92 1.19 -4.35
N SER A 128 -5.27 1.28 -3.05
CA SER A 128 -6.38 0.52 -2.48
C SER A 128 -7.74 0.89 -3.08
N TYR A 129 -8.00 2.17 -3.32
CA TYR A 129 -9.27 2.61 -3.91
C TYR A 129 -9.35 2.30 -5.38
N LEU A 130 -8.25 2.40 -6.11
CA LEU A 130 -8.21 2.06 -7.52
C LEU A 130 -8.47 0.58 -7.77
N CYS A 131 -8.22 -0.28 -6.78
CA CYS A 131 -8.66 -1.66 -6.84
C CYS A 131 -10.19 -1.79 -6.97
N LEU A 132 -10.96 -0.94 -6.31
CA LEU A 132 -12.42 -0.94 -6.39
C LEU A 132 -12.94 -0.47 -7.76
N GLU A 133 -12.13 0.32 -8.46
CA GLU A 133 -12.45 0.86 -9.79
C GLU A 133 -12.18 -0.14 -10.92
N LEU A 134 -11.30 -1.12 -10.72
CA LEU A 134 -10.80 -1.98 -11.80
C LEU A 134 -11.91 -2.65 -12.62
N GLY A 135 -13.02 -3.03 -12.00
CA GLY A 135 -14.17 -3.64 -12.68
C GLY A 135 -15.24 -2.66 -13.15
N LEU A 136 -15.11 -1.36 -12.91
CA LEU A 136 -16.13 -0.37 -13.22
C LEU A 136 -15.90 0.35 -14.56
N ASP A 137 -14.73 0.23 -15.13
CA ASP A 137 -14.30 0.87 -16.39
C ASP A 137 -14.65 2.38 -16.46
N LEU A 138 -14.36 3.10 -15.37
CA LEU A 138 -14.66 4.52 -15.30
C LEU A 138 -13.80 5.31 -16.30
N PRO A 139 -14.40 6.25 -17.04
CA PRO A 139 -13.68 7.09 -17.99
C PRO A 139 -12.60 7.95 -17.32
N ASP A 140 -11.54 8.21 -18.04
CA ASP A 140 -10.38 8.99 -17.55
C ASP A 140 -10.75 10.41 -17.14
N ASP A 141 -11.70 11.06 -17.81
CA ASP A 141 -12.18 12.41 -17.49
C ASP A 141 -12.91 12.45 -16.14
N VAL A 142 -13.64 11.38 -15.78
CA VAL A 142 -14.26 11.22 -14.45
C VAL A 142 -13.17 11.10 -13.38
N MET A 143 -12.17 10.23 -13.58
CA MET A 143 -11.10 10.01 -12.61
C MET A 143 -10.17 11.22 -12.48
N LYS A 144 -9.97 11.97 -13.55
CA LYS A 144 -9.17 13.22 -13.55
C LYS A 144 -9.96 14.44 -13.08
N HIS A 145 -11.27 14.33 -12.86
CA HIS A 145 -12.11 15.45 -12.44
C HIS A 145 -11.66 16.00 -11.07
N PRO A 146 -11.60 17.32 -10.87
CA PRO A 146 -11.15 17.93 -9.61
C PRO A 146 -11.92 17.42 -8.38
N THR A 147 -13.23 17.22 -8.50
CA THR A 147 -14.07 16.69 -7.41
C THR A 147 -13.66 15.26 -7.03
N MET A 148 -13.35 14.39 -8.01
CA MET A 148 -12.88 13.03 -7.74
C MET A 148 -11.53 13.04 -7.02
N LYS A 149 -10.60 13.87 -7.47
CA LYS A 149 -9.30 14.05 -6.81
C LYS A 149 -9.45 14.54 -5.37
N SER A 150 -10.33 15.54 -5.15
CA SER A 150 -10.63 16.03 -3.80
C SER A 150 -11.24 14.95 -2.91
N LEU A 151 -12.15 14.14 -3.45
CA LEU A 151 -12.76 13.03 -2.72
C LEU A 151 -11.71 12.00 -2.30
N LEU A 152 -10.87 11.55 -3.23
CA LEU A 152 -9.79 10.61 -2.95
C LEU A 152 -8.81 11.14 -1.89
N SER A 153 -8.47 12.44 -1.96
CA SER A 153 -7.62 13.09 -0.95
C SER A 153 -8.28 13.10 0.43
N LEU A 154 -9.56 13.44 0.53
CA LEU A 154 -10.31 13.43 1.79
C LEU A 154 -10.39 12.04 2.41
N VAL A 155 -10.55 11.01 1.59
CA VAL A 155 -10.58 9.64 2.08
C VAL A 155 -9.19 9.21 2.56
N ALA A 156 -8.11 9.59 1.86
CA ALA A 156 -6.74 9.36 2.34
C ALA A 156 -6.49 10.07 3.69
N ASP A 157 -6.94 11.31 3.85
CA ASP A 157 -6.85 12.06 5.11
C ASP A 157 -7.63 11.37 6.24
N THR A 158 -8.79 10.81 5.94
CA THR A 158 -9.59 10.08 6.94
C THR A 158 -8.85 8.83 7.44
N ILE A 159 -8.23 8.05 6.54
CA ILE A 159 -7.43 6.88 6.92
C ILE A 159 -6.21 7.30 7.74
N LEU A 160 -5.50 8.34 7.28
CA LEU A 160 -4.33 8.86 7.95
C LEU A 160 -4.65 9.28 9.40
N LEU A 161 -5.70 10.07 9.60
CA LEU A 161 -6.13 10.53 10.92
C LEU A 161 -6.59 9.37 11.81
N THR A 162 -7.27 8.38 11.23
CA THR A 162 -7.70 7.18 11.97
C THR A 162 -6.50 6.35 12.43
N ASN A 163 -5.48 6.20 11.58
CA ASN A 163 -4.24 5.49 11.94
C ASN A 163 -3.50 6.20 13.07
N VAL A 164 -3.33 7.51 12.99
CA VAL A 164 -2.68 8.30 14.05
C VAL A 164 -3.47 8.18 15.37
N GLY A 165 -4.80 8.26 15.30
CA GLY A 165 -5.65 8.09 16.47
C GLY A 165 -5.51 6.70 17.12
N ASN A 166 -5.42 5.65 16.32
CA ASN A 166 -5.23 4.28 16.83
C ASN A 166 -3.85 4.07 17.46
N ILE A 167 -2.80 4.63 16.89
CA ILE A 167 -1.43 4.56 17.47
C ILE A 167 -1.42 5.23 18.84
N HIS A 168 -1.95 6.43 18.98
CA HIS A 168 -2.03 7.11 20.28
C HIS A 168 -2.92 6.39 21.29
N ALA A 169 -4.04 5.79 20.87
CA ALA A 169 -4.88 4.99 21.74
C ALA A 169 -4.13 3.75 22.26
N HIS A 170 -3.35 3.07 21.41
CA HIS A 170 -2.53 1.93 21.83
C HIS A 170 -1.40 2.33 22.77
N GLU A 171 -0.74 3.43 22.53
CA GLU A 171 0.30 3.98 23.44
C GLU A 171 -0.31 4.35 24.80
N TYR A 172 -1.48 5.00 24.82
CA TYR A 172 -2.17 5.36 26.04
C TYR A 172 -2.59 4.10 26.84
N ILE A 173 -3.12 3.08 26.17
CA ILE A 173 -3.49 1.81 26.79
C ILE A 173 -2.26 1.10 27.36
N ASN A 174 -1.14 1.10 26.67
CA ASN A 174 0.11 0.50 27.14
C ASN A 174 0.68 1.27 28.35
N LEU A 175 0.67 2.59 28.31
CA LEU A 175 1.06 3.44 29.44
C LEU A 175 0.17 3.21 30.68
N THR A 176 -1.14 3.12 30.52
CA THR A 176 -2.04 2.85 31.65
C THR A 176 -1.88 1.46 32.23
N LYS A 177 -1.61 0.44 31.39
CA LYS A 177 -1.26 -0.92 31.87
C LYS A 177 0.04 -0.92 32.64
N THR A 178 1.07 -0.26 32.14
CA THR A 178 2.40 -0.17 32.81
C THR A 178 2.29 0.55 34.14
N LEU A 179 1.57 1.67 34.21
CA LEU A 179 1.30 2.39 35.45
C LEU A 179 0.47 1.58 36.44
N GLY A 180 -0.53 0.83 35.96
CA GLY A 180 -1.31 -0.08 36.78
C GLY A 180 -0.46 -1.18 37.43
N TYR A 181 0.48 -1.76 36.69
CA TYR A 181 1.43 -2.75 37.23
C TYR A 181 2.36 -2.17 38.30
N VAL A 182 2.80 -0.92 38.14
CA VAL A 182 3.68 -0.25 39.14
C VAL A 182 2.92 0.09 40.42
N LEU A 183 1.63 0.40 40.35
CA LEU A 183 0.81 0.74 41.52
C LEU A 183 0.34 -0.50 42.33
N VAL A 184 0.27 -1.68 41.71
CA VAL A 184 -0.13 -2.93 42.36
C VAL A 184 1.05 -3.60 43.10
N GLN A 185 2.31 -3.21 42.79
CA GLN A 185 3.52 -3.74 43.45
C GLN A 185 4.00 -2.90 44.63
N ARG A 186 3.26 -1.88 45.05
CA ARG A 186 3.48 -1.10 46.27
C ARG A 186 2.43 -1.40 47.35
#